data_2b5ec9022886cc8e7f8811e5618483fd
#
_entry.id   2b5ec9022886cc8e7f8811e5618483fd
#
_cell.length_a   1.000
_cell.length_b   1.000
_cell.length_c   1.000
_cell.angle_alpha   90.00
_cell.angle_beta   90.00
_cell.angle_gamma   90.00
#
_symmetry.space_group_name_H-M   'P 1'
#
loop_
_entity.id
_entity.type
_entity.pdbx_description
1 polymer ?
#
loop_
_entity_poly.entity_id
_entity_poly.type
_entity_poly.pdbx_seq_one_letter_code
_entity_poly.pdbx_strand_id
1 'polypeptide(L)'
;MYDYLIIGNGICGLSAAEEIRKNDEKGSILIITDESGHTYWRTRLSELIAKDYTDEEILVKKETWYEEKNIEVKFSTHAEKIDKENKKVITKDGEEYEYGKLLIATGSHAFLPPITNSDAKGVFAIRSSEDLKNFKEYLSNKKKLIIIGGGILGLEAANSISKLGIEITIVEAFDYLLARQLDKDLSQKLETALNDMGMKTLTGKFSEEILVKDGAVCGLKLTDGTEIEADAIMIQAGVRANIEIAQNSDLKADRGILVGENLQVEGEDIYAAGDVAQIGNFSIGLWTASMEMGKIAGANMTGDNKSYEQPKPFSTLMIGDIKLFSAGQNSGDGIEEVKKEDGEKIYKLFKNGDNFVGGILWGDIKYQTDVKKIVFEEVDPKETKLGTEIFGL
;
A
#
# COMPACT_ATOMS: atom_id res chain seq x y z
N MET A 1 29.85 6.71 15.03
CA MET A 1 29.50 5.47 14.30
C MET A 1 28.37 4.80 15.07
N TYR A 2 27.29 4.42 14.39
CA TYR A 2 26.19 3.63 14.96
C TYR A 2 26.36 2.17 14.57
N ASP A 3 26.06 1.25 15.48
CA ASP A 3 26.09 -0.18 15.16
C ASP A 3 25.05 -0.52 14.08
N TYR A 4 23.88 0.11 14.19
CA TYR A 4 22.75 -0.06 13.27
C TYR A 4 22.18 1.28 12.82
N LEU A 5 22.13 1.51 11.52
CA LEU A 5 21.49 2.67 10.92
C LEU A 5 20.34 2.23 10.05
N ILE A 6 19.20 2.91 10.18
CA ILE A 6 17.96 2.62 9.44
C ILE A 6 17.52 3.88 8.70
N ILE A 7 17.31 3.79 7.40
CA ILE A 7 16.76 4.89 6.59
C ILE A 7 15.28 4.63 6.36
N GLY A 8 14.44 5.43 6.99
CA GLY A 8 12.98 5.34 6.95
C GLY A 8 12.36 4.86 8.26
N ASN A 9 11.49 5.69 8.85
CA ASN A 9 10.72 5.41 10.07
C ASN A 9 9.29 4.99 9.75
N GLY A 10 9.08 4.18 8.70
CA GLY A 10 7.82 3.50 8.43
C GLY A 10 7.71 2.20 9.25
N ILE A 11 6.64 1.41 9.03
CA ILE A 11 6.43 0.15 9.77
C ILE A 11 7.60 -0.82 9.61
N CYS A 12 8.27 -0.83 8.47
CA CYS A 12 9.43 -1.68 8.21
C CYS A 12 10.61 -1.28 9.10
N GLY A 13 11.00 0.01 9.08
CA GLY A 13 12.11 0.52 9.91
C GLY A 13 11.85 0.38 11.39
N LEU A 14 10.64 0.70 11.86
CA LEU A 14 10.21 0.49 13.25
C LEU A 14 10.33 -0.97 13.67
N SER A 15 9.83 -1.91 12.84
CA SER A 15 9.86 -3.34 13.15
C SER A 15 11.29 -3.90 13.16
N ALA A 16 12.16 -3.37 12.30
CA ALA A 16 13.57 -3.71 12.31
C ALA A 16 14.25 -3.21 13.58
N ALA A 17 14.04 -1.95 13.98
CA ALA A 17 14.59 -1.41 15.21
C ALA A 17 14.11 -2.17 16.46
N GLU A 18 12.83 -2.57 16.50
CA GLU A 18 12.27 -3.39 17.57
C GLU A 18 12.96 -4.77 17.66
N GLU A 19 13.17 -5.44 16.52
CA GLU A 19 13.82 -6.76 16.50
C GLU A 19 15.33 -6.65 16.79
N ILE A 20 16.02 -5.63 16.28
CA ILE A 20 17.43 -5.36 16.64
C ILE A 20 17.55 -5.20 18.15
N ARG A 21 16.73 -4.35 18.78
CA ARG A 21 16.81 -4.10 20.22
C ARG A 21 16.49 -5.32 21.06
N LYS A 22 15.66 -6.22 20.55
CA LYS A 22 15.36 -7.50 21.20
C LYS A 22 16.55 -8.45 21.18
N ASN A 23 17.34 -8.45 20.11
CA ASN A 23 18.49 -9.35 19.92
C ASN A 23 19.80 -8.73 20.43
N ASP A 24 19.92 -7.39 20.39
CA ASP A 24 21.05 -6.62 20.89
C ASP A 24 20.56 -5.48 21.79
N GLU A 25 20.66 -5.70 23.10
CA GLU A 25 20.20 -4.75 24.13
C GLU A 25 21.03 -3.46 24.18
N LYS A 26 22.26 -3.46 23.66
CA LYS A 26 23.24 -2.39 23.86
C LYS A 26 23.67 -1.67 22.57
N GLY A 27 23.53 -2.31 21.42
CA GLY A 27 23.92 -1.73 20.15
C GLY A 27 23.25 -0.37 19.90
N SER A 28 23.99 0.59 19.39
CA SER A 28 23.48 1.92 19.06
C SER A 28 22.60 1.85 17.79
N ILE A 29 21.39 2.41 17.86
CA ILE A 29 20.43 2.43 16.75
C ILE A 29 20.09 3.88 16.40
N LEU A 30 20.30 4.25 15.13
CA LEU A 30 19.84 5.49 14.56
C LEU A 30 18.82 5.21 13.46
N ILE A 31 17.69 5.91 13.50
CA ILE A 31 16.73 5.98 12.39
C ILE A 31 16.79 7.39 11.80
N ILE A 32 16.92 7.48 10.47
CA ILE A 32 16.84 8.73 9.72
C ILE A 32 15.56 8.71 8.89
N THR A 33 14.78 9.78 8.90
CA THR A 33 13.50 9.83 8.15
C THR A 33 13.20 11.22 7.61
N ASP A 34 12.61 11.27 6.41
CA ASP A 34 12.12 12.51 5.79
C ASP A 34 10.89 13.07 6.52
N GLU A 35 10.10 12.20 7.15
CA GLU A 35 8.88 12.62 7.85
C GLU A 35 9.21 13.32 9.17
N SER A 36 8.34 14.24 9.58
CA SER A 36 8.51 15.08 10.77
C SER A 36 8.06 14.42 12.08
N GLY A 37 7.54 13.17 12.03
CA GLY A 37 6.97 12.48 13.18
C GLY A 37 7.30 10.99 13.22
N HIS A 38 6.88 10.37 14.32
CA HIS A 38 7.02 8.94 14.54
C HIS A 38 6.12 8.10 13.65
N THR A 39 6.40 6.78 13.58
CA THR A 39 5.63 5.82 12.79
C THR A 39 4.15 5.82 13.19
N TYR A 40 3.28 5.99 12.21
CA TYR A 40 1.83 5.98 12.37
C TYR A 40 1.17 4.91 11.49
N TRP A 41 -0.09 4.58 11.79
CA TRP A 41 -0.90 3.62 11.04
C TRP A 41 -1.30 4.17 9.67
N ARG A 42 -0.38 4.08 8.71
CA ARG A 42 -0.56 4.57 7.32
C ARG A 42 -1.78 3.95 6.63
N THR A 43 -2.10 2.71 6.98
CA THR A 43 -3.29 2.01 6.46
C THR A 43 -4.62 2.65 6.87
N ARG A 44 -4.62 3.53 7.87
CA ARG A 44 -5.81 4.24 8.32
C ARG A 44 -6.05 5.58 7.61
N LEU A 45 -5.12 6.05 6.78
CA LEU A 45 -5.22 7.39 6.19
C LEU A 45 -6.51 7.58 5.38
N SER A 46 -6.94 6.57 4.59
CA SER A 46 -8.20 6.63 3.83
C SER A 46 -9.43 6.75 4.75
N GLU A 47 -9.44 6.04 5.88
CA GLU A 47 -10.51 6.12 6.89
C GLU A 47 -10.58 7.48 7.58
N LEU A 48 -9.42 8.10 7.82
CA LEU A 48 -9.29 9.36 8.54
C LEU A 48 -9.66 10.60 7.73
N ILE A 49 -9.89 10.47 6.43
CA ILE A 49 -10.31 11.61 5.58
C ILE A 49 -11.57 12.27 6.15
N ALA A 50 -12.55 11.49 6.55
CA ALA A 50 -13.83 11.99 7.07
C ALA A 50 -13.92 12.03 8.61
N LYS A 51 -12.79 11.85 9.31
CA LYS A 51 -12.75 11.82 10.78
C LYS A 51 -11.80 12.87 11.33
N ASP A 52 -12.11 13.43 12.45
CA ASP A 52 -11.14 14.16 13.27
C ASP A 52 -10.24 13.18 14.00
N TYR A 53 -8.99 13.53 14.15
CA TYR A 53 -7.99 12.74 14.86
C TYR A 53 -6.84 13.62 15.35
N THR A 54 -6.14 13.16 16.35
CA THR A 54 -4.87 13.74 16.79
C THR A 54 -3.70 12.89 16.26
N ASP A 55 -2.54 13.49 16.10
CA ASP A 55 -1.35 12.75 15.64
C ASP A 55 -1.02 11.59 16.58
N GLU A 56 -1.22 11.77 17.90
CA GLU A 56 -0.96 10.71 18.89
C GLU A 56 -1.87 9.49 18.72
N GLU A 57 -3.14 9.68 18.32
CA GLU A 57 -4.11 8.58 18.13
C GLU A 57 -3.77 7.66 16.96
N ILE A 58 -2.94 8.12 16.05
CA ILE A 58 -2.56 7.33 14.88
C ILE A 58 -1.16 6.71 15.01
N LEU A 59 -0.40 7.01 16.05
CA LEU A 59 0.94 6.44 16.25
C LEU A 59 0.89 4.93 16.45
N VAL A 60 1.86 4.22 15.87
CA VAL A 60 2.08 2.79 16.12
C VAL A 60 2.72 2.57 17.49
N LYS A 61 3.69 3.41 17.84
CA LYS A 61 4.38 3.46 19.14
C LYS A 61 4.44 4.91 19.61
N LYS A 62 4.29 5.12 20.92
CA LYS A 62 4.47 6.44 21.52
C LYS A 62 5.94 6.86 21.47
N GLU A 63 6.20 8.16 21.52
CA GLU A 63 7.55 8.72 21.58
C GLU A 63 8.39 8.11 22.70
N THR A 64 7.81 7.97 23.91
CA THR A 64 8.47 7.36 25.07
C THR A 64 8.99 5.94 24.81
N TRP A 65 8.39 5.19 23.88
CA TRP A 65 8.86 3.88 23.51
C TRP A 65 10.25 3.91 22.85
N TYR A 66 10.52 4.90 21.99
CA TYR A 66 11.83 5.07 21.35
C TYR A 66 12.90 5.43 22.38
N GLU A 67 12.57 6.31 23.34
CA GLU A 67 13.45 6.69 24.46
C GLU A 67 13.76 5.48 25.35
N GLU A 68 12.72 4.74 25.80
CA GLU A 68 12.88 3.53 26.63
C GLU A 68 13.73 2.44 25.95
N LYS A 69 13.70 2.40 24.61
CA LYS A 69 14.46 1.45 23.80
C LYS A 69 15.83 1.98 23.35
N ASN A 70 16.23 3.19 23.76
CA ASN A 70 17.45 3.85 23.32
C ASN A 70 17.60 3.81 21.79
N ILE A 71 16.54 4.22 21.07
CA ILE A 71 16.51 4.36 19.61
C ILE A 71 16.51 5.86 19.31
N GLU A 72 17.57 6.35 18.70
CA GLU A 72 17.65 7.73 18.23
C GLU A 72 16.90 7.87 16.90
N VAL A 73 16.12 8.95 16.73
CA VAL A 73 15.41 9.25 15.48
C VAL A 73 15.77 10.68 15.04
N LYS A 74 16.22 10.81 13.80
CA LYS A 74 16.43 12.08 13.11
C LYS A 74 15.30 12.30 12.14
N PHE A 75 14.39 13.21 12.50
CA PHE A 75 13.26 13.64 11.68
C PHE A 75 13.68 14.66 10.63
N SER A 76 12.87 14.82 9.58
CA SER A 76 13.06 15.80 8.50
C SER A 76 14.48 15.75 7.92
N THR A 77 15.08 14.56 7.87
CA THR A 77 16.46 14.32 7.47
C THR A 77 16.47 13.39 6.26
N HIS A 78 16.75 13.94 5.08
CA HIS A 78 16.78 13.19 3.82
C HIS A 78 18.13 12.52 3.58
N ALA A 79 18.14 11.19 3.57
CA ALA A 79 19.31 10.41 3.20
C ALA A 79 19.44 10.37 1.66
N GLU A 80 20.49 10.98 1.12
CA GLU A 80 20.66 11.18 -0.33
C GLU A 80 21.56 10.11 -0.96
N LYS A 81 22.64 9.72 -0.26
CA LYS A 81 23.67 8.83 -0.80
C LYS A 81 24.28 7.96 0.28
N ILE A 82 24.74 6.77 -0.12
CA ILE A 82 25.52 5.85 0.71
C ILE A 82 26.93 5.75 0.15
N ASP A 83 27.92 6.07 0.98
CA ASP A 83 29.33 5.77 0.72
C ASP A 83 29.61 4.38 1.30
N LYS A 84 29.62 3.38 0.43
CA LYS A 84 29.80 1.96 0.81
C LYS A 84 31.21 1.67 1.32
N GLU A 85 32.22 2.33 0.74
CA GLU A 85 33.62 2.11 1.08
C GLU A 85 33.93 2.59 2.50
N ASN A 86 33.39 3.76 2.86
CA ASN A 86 33.58 4.38 4.17
C ASN A 86 32.46 4.06 5.17
N LYS A 87 31.45 3.27 4.75
CA LYS A 87 30.25 2.93 5.55
C LYS A 87 29.55 4.16 6.13
N LYS A 88 29.21 5.12 5.28
CA LYS A 88 28.53 6.36 5.66
C LYS A 88 27.25 6.56 4.87
N VAL A 89 26.24 7.08 5.54
CA VAL A 89 25.05 7.69 4.91
C VAL A 89 25.29 9.19 4.88
N ILE A 90 25.10 9.80 3.69
CA ILE A 90 25.25 11.23 3.46
C ILE A 90 23.84 11.79 3.23
N THR A 91 23.49 12.82 4.00
CA THR A 91 22.20 13.49 3.88
C THR A 91 22.25 14.62 2.84
N LYS A 92 21.09 15.07 2.41
CA LYS A 92 20.94 16.19 1.47
C LYS A 92 21.61 17.48 1.97
N ASP A 93 21.65 17.68 3.31
CA ASP A 93 22.27 18.85 3.94
C ASP A 93 23.78 18.64 4.20
N GLY A 94 24.33 17.50 3.77
CA GLY A 94 25.76 17.20 3.86
C GLY A 94 26.21 16.63 5.23
N GLU A 95 25.28 16.25 6.11
CA GLU A 95 25.62 15.51 7.32
C GLU A 95 26.02 14.08 6.98
N GLU A 96 26.95 13.52 7.73
CA GLU A 96 27.45 12.16 7.53
C GLU A 96 27.19 11.31 8.78
N TYR A 97 26.65 10.09 8.58
CA TYR A 97 26.40 9.12 9.65
C TYR A 97 27.08 7.80 9.34
N GLU A 98 28.06 7.42 10.16
CA GLU A 98 28.78 6.15 10.03
C GLU A 98 27.94 5.01 10.60
N TYR A 99 27.97 3.84 9.92
CA TYR A 99 27.22 2.63 10.33
C TYR A 99 28.06 1.36 10.34
N GLY A 100 27.70 0.43 11.22
CA GLY A 100 28.15 -0.96 11.17
C GLY A 100 27.33 -1.77 10.16
N LYS A 101 26.00 -1.75 10.33
CA LYS A 101 25.01 -2.34 9.43
C LYS A 101 23.97 -1.28 9.04
N LEU A 102 23.52 -1.31 7.79
CA LEU A 102 22.56 -0.36 7.25
C LEU A 102 21.29 -1.06 6.77
N LEU A 103 20.11 -0.52 7.10
CA LEU A 103 18.83 -0.91 6.51
C LEU A 103 18.25 0.24 5.68
N ILE A 104 17.94 -0.01 4.42
CA ILE A 104 17.17 0.89 3.57
C ILE A 104 15.69 0.47 3.66
N ALA A 105 14.87 1.28 4.34
CA ALA A 105 13.44 1.09 4.55
C ALA A 105 12.64 2.33 4.09
N THR A 106 13.09 2.96 3.01
CA THR A 106 12.54 4.21 2.44
C THR A 106 11.13 4.06 1.88
N GLY A 107 10.65 2.83 1.72
CA GLY A 107 9.29 2.55 1.30
C GLY A 107 9.00 2.94 -0.15
N SER A 108 7.85 3.58 -0.37
CA SER A 108 7.35 3.95 -1.69
C SER A 108 6.59 5.28 -1.66
N HIS A 109 6.54 5.96 -2.81
CA HIS A 109 5.74 7.14 -3.06
C HIS A 109 4.55 6.84 -3.97
N ALA A 110 3.53 7.72 -3.99
CA ALA A 110 2.39 7.60 -4.89
C ALA A 110 2.85 7.73 -6.35
N PHE A 111 2.36 6.83 -7.20
CA PHE A 111 2.58 6.94 -8.63
C PHE A 111 1.64 7.99 -9.22
N LEU A 112 2.20 9.03 -9.82
CA LEU A 112 1.48 10.00 -10.62
C LEU A 112 1.57 9.59 -12.09
N PRO A 113 0.46 9.15 -12.72
CA PRO A 113 0.44 8.89 -14.14
C PRO A 113 0.83 10.14 -14.95
N PRO A 114 1.31 10.01 -16.18
CA PRO A 114 1.71 11.14 -17.01
C PRO A 114 0.46 11.90 -17.54
N ILE A 115 -0.24 12.55 -16.63
CA ILE A 115 -1.41 13.39 -16.91
C ILE A 115 -0.94 14.85 -16.93
N THR A 116 -1.27 15.59 -17.97
CA THR A 116 -0.90 17.01 -18.07
C THR A 116 -1.46 17.79 -16.88
N ASN A 117 -0.67 18.69 -16.27
CA ASN A 117 -0.99 19.48 -15.08
C ASN A 117 -1.24 18.65 -13.80
N SER A 118 -0.63 17.47 -13.66
CA SER A 118 -0.77 16.63 -12.46
C SER A 118 -0.17 17.25 -11.18
N ASP A 119 0.56 18.34 -11.29
CA ASP A 119 1.15 19.14 -10.21
C ASP A 119 0.32 20.40 -9.86
N ALA A 120 -0.84 20.60 -10.50
CA ALA A 120 -1.69 21.76 -10.27
C ALA A 120 -2.25 21.81 -8.84
N LYS A 121 -2.51 23.04 -8.34
CA LYS A 121 -3.16 23.22 -7.04
C LYS A 121 -4.55 22.58 -7.04
N GLY A 122 -4.79 21.68 -6.08
CA GLY A 122 -6.02 20.90 -5.98
C GLY A 122 -5.89 19.47 -6.49
N VAL A 123 -4.69 19.07 -6.91
CA VAL A 123 -4.34 17.67 -7.16
C VAL A 123 -3.64 17.11 -5.94
N PHE A 124 -4.05 15.91 -5.52
CA PHE A 124 -3.52 15.23 -4.33
C PHE A 124 -3.27 13.75 -4.60
N ALA A 125 -2.25 13.22 -3.95
CA ALA A 125 -2.02 11.79 -3.82
C ALA A 125 -1.68 11.53 -2.34
N ILE A 126 -2.58 10.86 -1.61
CA ILE A 126 -2.40 10.67 -0.16
C ILE A 126 -1.49 9.48 0.09
N ARG A 127 -0.30 9.76 0.61
CA ARG A 127 0.66 8.74 1.04
C ARG A 127 1.16 8.98 2.48
N SER A 128 1.17 10.23 2.94
CA SER A 128 1.61 10.62 4.28
C SER A 128 0.48 11.24 5.10
N SER A 129 0.70 11.40 6.41
CA SER A 129 -0.22 12.14 7.29
C SER A 129 -0.29 13.62 6.93
N GLU A 130 0.80 14.19 6.40
CA GLU A 130 0.84 15.55 5.91
C GLU A 130 -0.01 15.74 4.65
N ASP A 131 0.09 14.80 3.69
CA ASP A 131 -0.80 14.80 2.51
C ASP A 131 -2.27 14.75 2.93
N LEU A 132 -2.61 13.93 3.93
CA LEU A 132 -3.96 13.85 4.44
C LEU A 132 -4.42 15.18 5.07
N LYS A 133 -3.58 15.85 5.87
CA LYS A 133 -3.89 17.15 6.47
C LYS A 133 -4.14 18.20 5.39
N ASN A 134 -3.22 18.31 4.44
CA ASN A 134 -3.31 19.25 3.30
C ASN A 134 -4.56 18.99 2.44
N PHE A 135 -4.86 17.73 2.18
CA PHE A 135 -6.06 17.33 1.43
C PHE A 135 -7.34 17.70 2.17
N LYS A 136 -7.46 17.39 3.47
CA LYS A 136 -8.64 17.74 4.29
C LYS A 136 -8.88 19.23 4.34
N GLU A 137 -7.82 20.04 4.54
CA GLU A 137 -7.89 21.50 4.55
C GLU A 137 -8.42 22.02 3.21
N TYR A 138 -7.83 21.55 2.10
CA TYR A 138 -8.26 21.97 0.75
C TYR A 138 -9.70 21.58 0.45
N LEU A 139 -10.10 20.38 0.86
CA LEU A 139 -11.43 19.81 0.56
C LEU A 139 -12.57 20.45 1.37
N SER A 140 -12.28 21.16 2.45
CA SER A 140 -13.24 21.67 3.44
C SER A 140 -14.39 22.51 2.87
N ASN A 141 -14.17 23.16 1.73
CA ASN A 141 -15.15 24.03 1.06
C ASN A 141 -15.41 23.63 -0.41
N LYS A 142 -15.06 22.39 -0.79
CA LYS A 142 -15.23 21.84 -2.14
C LYS A 142 -16.49 20.99 -2.22
N LYS A 143 -17.00 20.84 -3.43
CA LYS A 143 -18.25 20.12 -3.69
C LYS A 143 -18.10 18.94 -4.63
N LYS A 144 -17.10 18.99 -5.53
CA LYS A 144 -16.88 17.98 -6.57
C LYS A 144 -15.45 17.44 -6.50
N LEU A 145 -15.30 16.14 -6.37
CA LEU A 145 -14.03 15.45 -6.37
C LEU A 145 -14.00 14.37 -7.45
N ILE A 146 -12.90 14.34 -8.19
CA ILE A 146 -12.56 13.19 -9.04
C ILE A 146 -11.52 12.35 -8.33
N ILE A 147 -11.73 11.02 -8.31
CA ILE A 147 -10.73 10.05 -7.87
C ILE A 147 -10.25 9.28 -9.09
N ILE A 148 -8.96 9.40 -9.42
CA ILE A 148 -8.33 8.65 -10.50
C ILE A 148 -7.75 7.37 -9.93
N GLY A 149 -8.38 6.24 -10.24
CA GLY A 149 -8.04 4.90 -9.77
C GLY A 149 -9.17 4.25 -8.97
N GLY A 150 -9.77 3.21 -9.53
CA GLY A 150 -10.85 2.38 -8.96
C GLY A 150 -10.35 1.12 -8.24
N GLY A 151 -9.12 1.18 -7.70
CA GLY A 151 -8.55 0.16 -6.83
C GLY A 151 -9.01 0.28 -5.38
N ILE A 152 -8.53 -0.60 -4.50
CA ILE A 152 -8.92 -0.68 -3.08
C ILE A 152 -8.83 0.69 -2.39
N LEU A 153 -7.67 1.35 -2.43
CA LEU A 153 -7.46 2.62 -1.74
C LEU A 153 -8.32 3.76 -2.28
N GLY A 154 -8.54 3.80 -3.62
CA GLY A 154 -9.43 4.78 -4.24
C GLY A 154 -10.88 4.61 -3.78
N LEU A 155 -11.36 3.37 -3.70
CA LEU A 155 -12.72 3.07 -3.25
C LEU A 155 -12.91 3.27 -1.74
N GLU A 156 -11.91 2.96 -0.92
CA GLU A 156 -11.93 3.28 0.53
C GLU A 156 -11.98 4.80 0.76
N ALA A 157 -11.17 5.57 0.00
CA ALA A 157 -11.19 7.02 0.06
C ALA A 157 -12.56 7.56 -0.38
N ALA A 158 -13.11 7.06 -1.51
CA ALA A 158 -14.44 7.42 -1.99
C ALA A 158 -15.52 7.18 -0.92
N ASN A 159 -15.51 5.99 -0.29
CA ASN A 159 -16.44 5.65 0.79
C ASN A 159 -16.29 6.56 2.02
N SER A 160 -15.08 6.98 2.36
CA SER A 160 -14.88 7.95 3.45
C SER A 160 -15.39 9.34 3.08
N ILE A 161 -15.07 9.83 1.89
CA ILE A 161 -15.40 11.17 1.42
C ILE A 161 -16.90 11.32 1.15
N SER A 162 -17.60 10.26 0.75
CA SER A 162 -19.06 10.30 0.51
C SER A 162 -19.85 10.78 1.74
N LYS A 163 -19.31 10.53 2.94
CA LYS A 163 -19.91 10.99 4.23
C LYS A 163 -19.81 12.50 4.44
N LEU A 164 -19.00 13.21 3.64
CA LEU A 164 -18.83 14.66 3.71
C LEU A 164 -19.80 15.42 2.79
N GLY A 165 -20.66 14.72 2.05
CA GLY A 165 -21.62 15.33 1.13
C GLY A 165 -20.99 15.90 -0.15
N ILE A 166 -19.82 15.38 -0.53
CA ILE A 166 -19.07 15.74 -1.74
C ILE A 166 -19.50 14.83 -2.87
N GLU A 167 -19.78 15.40 -4.05
CA GLU A 167 -20.05 14.65 -5.28
C GLU A 167 -18.75 14.00 -5.77
N ILE A 168 -18.78 12.67 -5.91
CA ILE A 168 -17.59 11.87 -6.26
C ILE A 168 -17.75 11.26 -7.64
N THR A 169 -16.74 11.45 -8.49
CA THR A 169 -16.59 10.70 -9.73
C THR A 169 -15.29 9.88 -9.66
N ILE A 170 -15.41 8.56 -9.83
CA ILE A 170 -14.29 7.62 -9.90
C ILE A 170 -13.96 7.34 -11.36
N VAL A 171 -12.73 7.59 -11.78
CA VAL A 171 -12.25 7.32 -13.14
C VAL A 171 -11.23 6.18 -13.07
N GLU A 172 -11.49 5.09 -13.77
CA GLU A 172 -10.65 3.90 -13.81
C GLU A 172 -10.25 3.57 -15.25
N ALA A 173 -8.95 3.34 -15.46
CA ALA A 173 -8.39 3.00 -16.75
C ALA A 173 -8.72 1.58 -17.20
N PHE A 174 -8.83 0.64 -16.26
CA PHE A 174 -9.30 -0.71 -16.57
C PHE A 174 -10.79 -0.74 -16.91
N ASP A 175 -11.19 -1.76 -17.66
CA ASP A 175 -12.57 -1.92 -18.12
C ASP A 175 -13.60 -2.11 -16.98
N TYR A 176 -13.13 -2.40 -15.78
CA TYR A 176 -13.96 -2.58 -14.58
C TYR A 176 -13.16 -2.30 -13.28
N LEU A 177 -13.88 -2.00 -12.20
CA LEU A 177 -13.31 -1.72 -10.88
C LEU A 177 -12.69 -2.95 -10.25
N LEU A 178 -11.64 -2.76 -9.43
CA LEU A 178 -10.96 -3.85 -8.72
C LEU A 178 -10.55 -5.00 -9.64
N ALA A 179 -10.06 -4.72 -10.84
CA ALA A 179 -9.75 -5.72 -11.88
C ALA A 179 -8.75 -6.82 -11.46
N ARG A 180 -8.03 -6.60 -10.36
CA ARG A 180 -7.13 -7.61 -9.76
C ARG A 180 -7.80 -8.47 -8.68
N GLN A 181 -8.92 -8.01 -8.12
CA GLN A 181 -9.62 -8.63 -7.01
C GLN A 181 -10.95 -9.27 -7.40
N LEU A 182 -11.65 -8.71 -8.36
CA LEU A 182 -12.96 -9.15 -8.79
C LEU A 182 -12.95 -9.65 -10.23
N ASP A 183 -13.89 -10.52 -10.53
CA ASP A 183 -14.30 -10.76 -11.90
C ASP A 183 -15.26 -9.65 -12.39
N LYS A 184 -15.57 -9.69 -13.67
CA LYS A 184 -16.38 -8.64 -14.30
C LYS A 184 -17.80 -8.54 -13.72
N ASP A 185 -18.43 -9.66 -13.39
CA ASP A 185 -19.82 -9.69 -12.89
C ASP A 185 -19.92 -9.02 -11.51
N LEU A 186 -19.00 -9.36 -10.59
CA LEU A 186 -18.97 -8.76 -9.26
C LEU A 186 -18.52 -7.30 -9.31
N SER A 187 -17.65 -6.94 -10.25
CA SER A 187 -17.31 -5.54 -10.46
C SER A 187 -18.49 -4.71 -10.94
N GLN A 188 -19.29 -5.21 -11.87
CA GLN A 188 -20.52 -4.53 -12.32
C GLN A 188 -21.54 -4.38 -11.18
N LYS A 189 -21.65 -5.41 -10.31
CA LYS A 189 -22.49 -5.31 -9.10
C LYS A 189 -21.95 -4.23 -8.15
N LEU A 190 -20.64 -4.10 -8.02
CA LEU A 190 -19.99 -3.05 -7.22
C LEU A 190 -20.26 -1.66 -7.80
N GLU A 191 -20.11 -1.49 -9.11
CA GLU A 191 -20.42 -0.22 -9.81
C GLU A 191 -21.86 0.22 -9.59
N THR A 192 -22.81 -0.71 -9.72
CA THR A 192 -24.23 -0.44 -9.43
C THR A 192 -24.41 0.05 -8.01
N ALA A 193 -23.85 -0.65 -7.03
CA ALA A 193 -23.97 -0.27 -5.64
C ALA A 193 -23.32 1.10 -5.31
N LEU A 194 -22.17 1.41 -5.92
CA LEU A 194 -21.54 2.72 -5.77
C LEU A 194 -22.39 3.85 -6.37
N ASN A 195 -23.00 3.61 -7.53
CA ASN A 195 -23.92 4.57 -8.15
C ASN A 195 -25.18 4.79 -7.28
N ASP A 196 -25.72 3.73 -6.68
CA ASP A 196 -26.86 3.82 -5.75
C ASP A 196 -26.48 4.61 -4.46
N MET A 197 -25.21 4.59 -4.08
CA MET A 197 -24.65 5.42 -3.00
C MET A 197 -24.35 6.86 -3.45
N GLY A 198 -24.63 7.24 -4.70
CA GLY A 198 -24.42 8.57 -5.26
C GLY A 198 -23.00 8.84 -5.78
N MET A 199 -22.18 7.81 -5.94
CA MET A 199 -20.85 7.91 -6.52
C MET A 199 -20.88 7.53 -8.00
N LYS A 200 -20.45 8.42 -8.89
CA LYS A 200 -20.37 8.13 -10.32
C LYS A 200 -19.11 7.33 -10.64
N THR A 201 -19.23 6.28 -11.43
CA THR A 201 -18.09 5.47 -11.91
C THR A 201 -17.93 5.57 -13.41
N LEU A 202 -16.69 5.70 -13.89
CA LEU A 202 -16.31 5.74 -15.29
C LEU A 202 -15.14 4.78 -15.49
N THR A 203 -15.42 3.58 -16.00
CA THR A 203 -14.44 2.52 -16.27
C THR A 203 -14.03 2.49 -17.75
N GLY A 204 -12.85 1.93 -18.06
CA GLY A 204 -12.27 1.95 -19.41
C GLY A 204 -11.94 3.37 -19.90
N LYS A 205 -11.65 4.31 -18.97
CA LYS A 205 -11.41 5.72 -19.27
C LYS A 205 -10.02 6.16 -18.85
N PHE A 206 -9.27 6.69 -19.79
CA PHE A 206 -7.93 7.21 -19.54
C PHE A 206 -7.96 8.72 -19.36
N SER A 207 -7.31 9.18 -18.29
CA SER A 207 -7.11 10.60 -18.00
C SER A 207 -6.02 11.19 -18.89
N GLU A 208 -6.30 12.32 -19.55
CA GLU A 208 -5.37 13.00 -20.46
C GLU A 208 -4.78 14.26 -19.83
N GLU A 209 -5.66 15.13 -19.33
CA GLU A 209 -5.27 16.45 -18.85
C GLU A 209 -6.14 16.90 -17.69
N ILE A 210 -5.52 17.44 -16.66
CA ILE A 210 -6.21 18.14 -15.57
C ILE A 210 -6.47 19.58 -16.03
N LEU A 211 -7.75 19.95 -16.07
CA LEU A 211 -8.17 21.27 -16.46
C LEU A 211 -7.94 22.25 -15.33
N VAL A 212 -7.27 23.38 -15.64
CA VAL A 212 -6.87 24.39 -14.66
C VAL A 212 -7.47 25.74 -15.04
N LYS A 213 -8.06 26.41 -14.05
CA LYS A 213 -8.54 27.79 -14.16
C LYS A 213 -8.06 28.58 -12.94
N ASP A 214 -7.54 29.78 -13.17
CA ASP A 214 -7.02 30.67 -12.11
C ASP A 214 -5.98 29.99 -11.21
N GLY A 215 -5.18 29.07 -11.78
CA GLY A 215 -4.12 28.33 -11.11
C GLY A 215 -4.56 27.16 -10.24
N ALA A 216 -5.85 26.76 -10.29
CA ALA A 216 -6.37 25.62 -9.55
C ALA A 216 -7.18 24.66 -10.45
N VAL A 217 -7.36 23.44 -10.00
CA VAL A 217 -8.18 22.41 -10.65
C VAL A 217 -9.61 22.94 -10.90
N CYS A 218 -10.12 22.75 -12.12
CA CYS A 218 -11.52 22.97 -12.46
C CYS A 218 -12.16 21.77 -13.17
N GLY A 219 -11.42 20.71 -13.47
CA GLY A 219 -11.94 19.50 -14.10
C GLY A 219 -10.85 18.53 -14.57
N LEU A 220 -11.30 17.50 -15.27
CA LEU A 220 -10.47 16.47 -15.90
C LEU A 220 -10.95 16.23 -17.32
N LYS A 221 -10.04 16.22 -18.29
CA LYS A 221 -10.28 15.79 -19.65
C LYS A 221 -9.80 14.35 -19.84
N LEU A 222 -10.64 13.54 -20.44
CA LEU A 222 -10.34 12.16 -20.80
C LEU A 222 -9.84 12.06 -22.25
N THR A 223 -9.17 10.97 -22.58
CA THR A 223 -8.61 10.75 -23.94
C THR A 223 -9.67 10.65 -25.05
N ASP A 224 -10.93 10.38 -24.71
CA ASP A 224 -12.07 10.39 -25.65
C ASP A 224 -12.68 11.78 -25.86
N GLY A 225 -12.09 12.81 -25.25
CA GLY A 225 -12.54 14.20 -25.33
C GLY A 225 -13.61 14.57 -24.29
N THR A 226 -14.06 13.65 -23.45
CA THR A 226 -15.02 13.95 -22.37
C THR A 226 -14.35 14.85 -21.32
N GLU A 227 -15.03 15.92 -20.92
CA GLU A 227 -14.62 16.79 -19.82
C GLU A 227 -15.54 16.61 -18.62
N ILE A 228 -14.94 16.55 -17.43
CA ILE A 228 -15.63 16.35 -16.15
C ILE A 228 -15.24 17.48 -15.22
N GLU A 229 -16.19 18.23 -14.71
CA GLU A 229 -15.94 19.30 -13.73
C GLU A 229 -15.52 18.73 -12.38
N ALA A 230 -14.56 19.37 -11.74
CA ALA A 230 -14.13 19.05 -10.38
C ALA A 230 -13.49 20.26 -9.68
N ASP A 231 -13.60 20.32 -8.37
CA ASP A 231 -12.92 21.30 -7.51
C ASP A 231 -11.57 20.75 -6.98
N ALA A 232 -11.43 19.43 -6.97
CA ALA A 232 -10.22 18.71 -6.54
C ALA A 232 -10.09 17.38 -7.30
N ILE A 233 -8.87 16.88 -7.38
CA ILE A 233 -8.55 15.56 -7.92
C ILE A 233 -7.68 14.81 -6.94
N MET A 234 -8.05 13.55 -6.64
CA MET A 234 -7.21 12.60 -5.89
C MET A 234 -6.71 11.53 -6.85
N ILE A 235 -5.39 11.32 -6.90
CA ILE A 235 -4.76 10.27 -7.72
C ILE A 235 -4.41 9.09 -6.81
N GLN A 236 -4.98 7.92 -7.12
CA GLN A 236 -4.78 6.63 -6.44
C GLN A 236 -4.39 5.54 -7.45
N ALA A 237 -3.37 5.82 -8.27
CA ALA A 237 -2.94 4.97 -9.39
C ALA A 237 -1.82 3.97 -9.00
N GLY A 238 -1.65 3.69 -7.71
CA GLY A 238 -0.62 2.81 -7.17
C GLY A 238 0.60 3.55 -6.63
N VAL A 239 1.70 2.80 -6.41
CA VAL A 239 2.93 3.32 -5.79
C VAL A 239 4.16 2.93 -6.60
N ARG A 240 5.29 3.63 -6.34
CA ARG A 240 6.63 3.29 -6.82
C ARG A 240 7.59 3.27 -5.64
N ALA A 241 8.51 2.31 -5.65
CA ALA A 241 9.55 2.20 -4.63
C ALA A 241 10.50 3.42 -4.67
N ASN A 242 10.94 3.88 -3.50
CA ASN A 242 11.90 4.99 -3.36
C ASN A 242 13.34 4.46 -3.54
N ILE A 243 13.76 4.30 -4.78
CA ILE A 243 15.06 3.68 -5.13
C ILE A 243 16.17 4.70 -5.41
N GLU A 244 15.91 5.98 -5.30
CA GLU A 244 16.83 7.06 -5.65
C GLU A 244 18.15 6.96 -4.88
N ILE A 245 18.06 6.66 -3.58
CA ILE A 245 19.26 6.47 -2.74
C ILE A 245 20.12 5.29 -3.25
N ALA A 246 19.51 4.22 -3.74
CA ALA A 246 20.24 3.09 -4.30
C ALA A 246 20.93 3.48 -5.64
N GLN A 247 20.24 4.21 -6.49
CA GLN A 247 20.77 4.73 -7.75
C GLN A 247 21.94 5.68 -7.52
N ASN A 248 21.83 6.58 -6.53
CA ASN A 248 22.90 7.52 -6.17
C ASN A 248 24.12 6.84 -5.52
N SER A 249 23.99 5.56 -5.14
CA SER A 249 25.00 4.80 -4.39
C SER A 249 25.52 3.56 -5.12
N ASP A 250 25.25 3.44 -6.41
CA ASP A 250 25.63 2.29 -7.25
C ASP A 250 25.17 0.93 -6.65
N LEU A 251 24.00 0.90 -6.03
CA LEU A 251 23.31 -0.33 -5.64
C LEU A 251 22.40 -0.80 -6.75
N LYS A 252 22.30 -2.12 -6.93
CA LYS A 252 21.44 -2.72 -7.96
C LYS A 252 19.97 -2.49 -7.64
N ALA A 253 19.24 -1.82 -8.52
CA ALA A 253 17.81 -1.59 -8.41
C ALA A 253 17.11 -1.69 -9.77
N ASP A 254 15.86 -2.14 -9.77
CA ASP A 254 14.95 -2.19 -10.91
C ASP A 254 13.61 -1.55 -10.48
N ARG A 255 12.59 -2.31 -10.17
CA ARG A 255 11.35 -1.83 -9.55
C ARG A 255 11.45 -1.62 -8.03
N GLY A 256 12.53 -2.12 -7.43
CA GLY A 256 12.95 -2.00 -6.06
C GLY A 256 14.43 -2.27 -5.95
N ILE A 257 15.01 -2.13 -4.78
CA ILE A 257 16.41 -2.49 -4.50
C ILE A 257 16.52 -4.01 -4.49
N LEU A 258 17.43 -4.56 -5.30
CA LEU A 258 17.60 -6.00 -5.44
C LEU A 258 18.26 -6.59 -4.20
N VAL A 259 17.58 -7.53 -3.55
CA VAL A 259 18.06 -8.24 -2.36
C VAL A 259 17.88 -9.75 -2.49
N GLY A 260 18.65 -10.51 -1.72
CA GLY A 260 18.44 -11.93 -1.52
C GLY A 260 17.22 -12.21 -0.62
N GLU A 261 16.89 -13.48 -0.44
CA GLU A 261 15.79 -13.89 0.47
C GLU A 261 16.04 -13.48 1.93
N ASN A 262 17.30 -13.31 2.32
CA ASN A 262 17.69 -12.78 3.63
C ASN A 262 17.62 -11.25 3.72
N LEU A 263 17.08 -10.57 2.70
CA LEU A 263 16.93 -9.12 2.59
C LEU A 263 18.24 -8.33 2.53
N GLN A 264 19.37 -8.99 2.32
CA GLN A 264 20.69 -8.38 2.19
C GLN A 264 20.99 -8.03 0.72
N VAL A 265 21.57 -6.88 0.49
CA VAL A 265 22.17 -6.50 -0.78
C VAL A 265 23.45 -7.32 -0.99
N GLU A 266 23.59 -7.91 -2.19
CA GLU A 266 24.69 -8.82 -2.48
C GLU A 266 26.06 -8.19 -2.24
N GLY A 267 26.85 -8.82 -1.36
CA GLY A 267 28.24 -8.42 -1.07
C GLY A 267 28.40 -7.23 -0.13
N GLU A 268 27.32 -6.72 0.46
CA GLU A 268 27.35 -5.51 1.28
C GLU A 268 26.84 -5.75 2.71
N ASP A 269 27.26 -4.92 3.66
CA ASP A 269 26.66 -4.83 5.01
C ASP A 269 25.37 -3.96 5.00
N ILE A 270 24.62 -4.04 3.90
CA ILE A 270 23.43 -3.26 3.60
C ILE A 270 22.25 -4.22 3.38
N TYR A 271 21.13 -3.87 3.96
CA TYR A 271 19.85 -4.55 3.82
C TYR A 271 18.83 -3.60 3.17
N ALA A 272 17.85 -4.14 2.46
CA ALA A 272 16.68 -3.38 2.06
C ALA A 272 15.42 -4.19 2.35
N ALA A 273 14.39 -3.52 2.89
CA ALA A 273 13.17 -4.19 3.32
C ALA A 273 11.93 -3.29 3.19
N GLY A 274 10.75 -3.90 3.11
CA GLY A 274 9.48 -3.24 2.87
C GLY A 274 9.25 -2.90 1.39
N ASP A 275 8.44 -1.89 1.10
CA ASP A 275 8.02 -1.54 -0.26
C ASP A 275 9.20 -1.20 -1.19
N VAL A 276 10.36 -0.83 -0.64
CA VAL A 276 11.57 -0.49 -1.41
C VAL A 276 12.32 -1.71 -1.93
N ALA A 277 12.14 -2.87 -1.31
CA ALA A 277 12.89 -4.07 -1.64
C ALA A 277 12.26 -4.87 -2.78
N GLN A 278 13.12 -5.52 -3.57
CA GLN A 278 12.74 -6.44 -4.62
C GLN A 278 13.49 -7.77 -4.46
N ILE A 279 12.73 -8.86 -4.31
CA ILE A 279 13.25 -10.22 -4.26
C ILE A 279 12.90 -10.92 -5.58
N GLY A 280 13.91 -11.22 -6.40
CA GLY A 280 13.69 -11.74 -7.75
C GLY A 280 12.84 -10.77 -8.60
N ASN A 281 11.70 -11.23 -9.10
CA ASN A 281 10.76 -10.40 -9.88
C ASN A 281 9.65 -9.77 -9.04
N PHE A 282 9.72 -9.86 -7.71
CA PHE A 282 8.62 -9.55 -6.82
C PHE A 282 8.92 -8.34 -5.92
N SER A 283 7.99 -7.41 -5.88
CA SER A 283 7.94 -6.29 -4.94
C SER A 283 6.51 -6.21 -4.39
N ILE A 284 6.36 -6.08 -3.08
CA ILE A 284 5.06 -6.12 -2.42
C ILE A 284 4.84 -4.88 -1.55
N GLY A 285 3.80 -4.12 -1.85
CA GLY A 285 3.41 -2.92 -1.11
C GLY A 285 2.32 -3.22 -0.08
N LEU A 286 2.58 -4.13 0.88
CA LEU A 286 1.64 -4.50 1.94
C LEU A 286 2.22 -4.17 3.32
N TRP A 287 1.42 -3.54 4.17
CA TRP A 287 1.79 -3.17 5.54
C TRP A 287 2.32 -4.35 6.36
N THR A 288 1.60 -5.47 6.36
CA THR A 288 1.98 -6.68 7.10
C THR A 288 3.24 -7.34 6.56
N ALA A 289 3.43 -7.32 5.25
CA ALA A 289 4.65 -7.80 4.60
C ALA A 289 5.85 -6.93 4.96
N SER A 290 5.69 -5.60 4.90
CA SER A 290 6.74 -4.65 5.28
C SER A 290 7.13 -4.77 6.75
N MET A 291 6.16 -5.04 7.64
CA MET A 291 6.41 -5.32 9.06
C MET A 291 7.26 -6.59 9.24
N GLU A 292 6.91 -7.67 8.55
CA GLU A 292 7.63 -8.95 8.65
C GLU A 292 9.03 -8.86 8.03
N MET A 293 9.15 -8.20 6.87
CA MET A 293 10.47 -7.93 6.26
C MET A 293 11.36 -7.12 7.20
N GLY A 294 10.80 -6.11 7.89
CA GLY A 294 11.53 -5.33 8.89
C GLY A 294 12.09 -6.21 10.03
N LYS A 295 11.28 -7.11 10.58
CA LYS A 295 11.73 -8.05 11.63
C LYS A 295 12.83 -8.98 11.12
N ILE A 296 12.70 -9.54 9.92
CA ILE A 296 13.69 -10.42 9.33
C ILE A 296 15.00 -9.67 9.07
N ALA A 297 14.93 -8.45 8.49
CA ALA A 297 16.10 -7.63 8.27
C ALA A 297 16.81 -7.28 9.60
N GLY A 298 16.05 -6.86 10.63
CA GLY A 298 16.58 -6.56 11.95
C GLY A 298 17.26 -7.75 12.60
N ALA A 299 16.68 -8.94 12.52
CA ALA A 299 17.28 -10.18 13.00
C ALA A 299 18.58 -10.51 12.24
N ASN A 300 18.58 -10.37 10.92
CA ASN A 300 19.77 -10.65 10.09
C ASN A 300 20.90 -9.63 10.32
N MET A 301 20.55 -8.37 10.57
CA MET A 301 21.54 -7.35 10.96
C MET A 301 22.22 -7.68 12.30
N THR A 302 21.56 -8.40 13.19
CA THR A 302 22.11 -8.84 14.49
C THR A 302 22.82 -10.20 14.45
N GLY A 303 22.91 -10.83 13.26
CA GLY A 303 23.67 -12.05 13.03
C GLY A 303 22.85 -13.31 12.79
N ASP A 304 21.52 -13.23 12.76
CA ASP A 304 20.64 -14.30 12.28
C ASP A 304 20.80 -14.48 10.76
N ASN A 305 20.25 -15.58 10.24
CA ASN A 305 20.20 -15.85 8.80
C ASN A 305 18.80 -16.36 8.42
N LYS A 306 17.81 -15.51 8.61
CA LYS A 306 16.40 -15.80 8.29
C LYS A 306 16.11 -15.46 6.84
N SER A 307 15.32 -16.29 6.16
CA SER A 307 14.79 -16.01 4.83
C SER A 307 13.37 -15.47 4.94
N TYR A 308 13.04 -14.52 4.06
CA TYR A 308 11.70 -14.00 3.91
C TYR A 308 10.91 -14.86 2.93
N GLU A 309 9.77 -15.35 3.37
CA GLU A 309 8.79 -16.02 2.52
C GLU A 309 7.69 -15.05 2.12
N GLN A 310 7.45 -14.95 0.82
CA GLN A 310 6.45 -14.03 0.31
C GLN A 310 5.04 -14.46 0.74
N PRO A 311 4.25 -13.58 1.37
CA PRO A 311 2.88 -13.90 1.71
C PRO A 311 2.05 -14.08 0.43
N LYS A 312 1.17 -15.03 0.46
CA LYS A 312 0.18 -15.22 -0.60
C LYS A 312 -0.86 -14.11 -0.53
N PRO A 313 -1.05 -13.28 -1.58
CA PRO A 313 -1.83 -12.06 -1.49
C PRO A 313 -3.33 -12.35 -1.40
N PHE A 314 -4.00 -11.64 -0.50
CA PHE A 314 -5.45 -11.55 -0.42
C PHE A 314 -5.86 -10.09 -0.14
N SER A 315 -7.11 -9.79 -0.40
CA SER A 315 -7.67 -8.45 -0.17
C SER A 315 -9.00 -8.56 0.56
N THR A 316 -9.22 -7.64 1.49
CA THR A 316 -10.52 -7.42 2.13
C THR A 316 -10.91 -5.96 1.94
N LEU A 317 -12.15 -5.69 1.55
CA LEU A 317 -12.64 -4.34 1.34
C LEU A 317 -14.03 -4.20 1.94
N MET A 318 -14.29 -3.06 2.57
CA MET A 318 -15.59 -2.69 3.11
C MET A 318 -16.00 -1.32 2.56
N ILE A 319 -17.13 -1.26 1.84
CA ILE A 319 -17.68 -0.01 1.29
C ILE A 319 -19.15 0.06 1.69
N GLY A 320 -19.53 0.98 2.58
CA GLY A 320 -20.85 0.96 3.19
C GLY A 320 -21.13 -0.39 3.83
N ASP A 321 -22.22 -1.04 3.42
CA ASP A 321 -22.60 -2.39 3.88
C ASP A 321 -21.98 -3.53 3.07
N ILE A 322 -21.26 -3.22 1.98
CA ILE A 322 -20.63 -4.20 1.11
C ILE A 322 -19.35 -4.71 1.77
N LYS A 323 -19.25 -6.02 1.93
CA LYS A 323 -18.06 -6.72 2.41
C LYS A 323 -17.53 -7.61 1.31
N LEU A 324 -16.27 -7.42 0.97
CA LEU A 324 -15.58 -8.17 -0.07
C LEU A 324 -14.33 -8.84 0.49
N PHE A 325 -14.10 -10.08 0.06
CA PHE A 325 -12.84 -10.77 0.25
C PHE A 325 -12.45 -11.43 -1.07
N SER A 326 -11.18 -11.33 -1.44
CA SER A 326 -10.63 -11.96 -2.63
C SER A 326 -9.25 -12.52 -2.36
N ALA A 327 -8.96 -13.73 -2.83
CA ALA A 327 -7.67 -14.39 -2.72
C ALA A 327 -7.34 -15.17 -3.99
N GLY A 328 -6.07 -15.20 -4.36
CA GLY A 328 -5.59 -15.95 -5.52
C GLY A 328 -6.02 -15.36 -6.86
N GLN A 329 -6.15 -16.22 -7.86
CA GLN A 329 -6.43 -15.86 -9.26
C GLN A 329 -7.92 -16.07 -9.59
N ASN A 330 -8.58 -15.03 -10.09
CA ASN A 330 -10.01 -15.02 -10.37
C ASN A 330 -10.37 -14.95 -11.87
N SER A 331 -9.36 -14.91 -12.75
CA SER A 331 -9.52 -14.82 -14.19
C SER A 331 -8.27 -15.33 -14.91
N GLY A 332 -8.41 -15.75 -16.17
CA GLY A 332 -7.34 -16.23 -17.04
C GLY A 332 -7.76 -17.43 -17.87
N ASP A 333 -6.88 -17.82 -18.80
CA ASP A 333 -7.13 -18.96 -19.66
C ASP A 333 -7.23 -20.27 -18.85
N GLY A 334 -8.28 -21.05 -19.10
CA GLY A 334 -8.52 -22.33 -18.43
C GLY A 334 -9.05 -22.23 -17.00
N ILE A 335 -9.42 -21.03 -16.53
CA ILE A 335 -10.03 -20.86 -15.22
C ILE A 335 -11.54 -21.07 -15.31
N GLU A 336 -12.04 -21.99 -14.50
CA GLU A 336 -13.46 -22.29 -14.36
C GLU A 336 -14.00 -21.75 -13.03
N GLU A 337 -15.21 -21.18 -13.07
CA GLU A 337 -15.91 -20.65 -11.90
C GLU A 337 -16.86 -21.69 -11.30
N VAL A 338 -16.83 -21.82 -9.97
CA VAL A 338 -17.86 -22.50 -9.18
C VAL A 338 -18.53 -21.44 -8.31
N LYS A 339 -19.81 -21.16 -8.57
CA LYS A 339 -20.57 -20.07 -7.93
C LYS A 339 -21.72 -20.61 -7.09
N LYS A 340 -21.95 -19.97 -5.94
CA LYS A 340 -23.17 -20.13 -5.11
C LYS A 340 -23.68 -18.77 -4.67
N GLU A 341 -24.99 -18.64 -4.61
CA GLU A 341 -25.70 -17.46 -4.13
C GLU A 341 -26.62 -17.84 -2.98
N ASP A 342 -26.66 -16.99 -1.95
CA ASP A 342 -27.56 -17.06 -0.80
C ASP A 342 -28.11 -15.66 -0.52
N GLY A 343 -29.24 -15.32 -1.11
CA GLY A 343 -29.77 -13.98 -1.11
C GLY A 343 -28.83 -13.01 -1.82
N GLU A 344 -28.37 -11.98 -1.11
CA GLU A 344 -27.41 -11.00 -1.63
C GLU A 344 -25.95 -11.43 -1.53
N LYS A 345 -25.69 -12.56 -0.86
CA LYS A 345 -24.34 -13.09 -0.68
C LYS A 345 -23.93 -13.92 -1.89
N ILE A 346 -22.70 -13.76 -2.32
CA ILE A 346 -22.13 -14.52 -3.44
C ILE A 346 -20.79 -15.11 -3.01
N TYR A 347 -20.63 -16.39 -3.30
CA TYR A 347 -19.44 -17.16 -3.02
C TYR A 347 -18.93 -17.74 -4.33
N LYS A 348 -17.68 -17.45 -4.68
CA LYS A 348 -17.04 -17.95 -5.88
C LYS A 348 -15.73 -18.64 -5.53
N LEU A 349 -15.50 -19.81 -6.13
CA LEU A 349 -14.22 -20.47 -6.18
C LEU A 349 -13.81 -20.63 -7.64
N PHE A 350 -12.53 -20.49 -7.91
CA PHE A 350 -11.97 -20.55 -9.26
C PHE A 350 -11.00 -21.72 -9.35
N LYS A 351 -11.14 -22.53 -10.41
CA LYS A 351 -10.33 -23.71 -10.67
C LYS A 351 -9.48 -23.53 -11.92
N ASN A 352 -8.29 -24.13 -11.89
CA ASN A 352 -7.49 -24.39 -13.08
C ASN A 352 -7.21 -25.91 -13.10
N GLY A 353 -7.92 -26.65 -13.97
CA GLY A 353 -8.00 -28.10 -13.88
C GLY A 353 -8.61 -28.54 -12.55
N ASP A 354 -7.91 -29.39 -11.80
CA ASP A 354 -8.38 -29.91 -10.51
C ASP A 354 -8.06 -29.00 -9.32
N ASN A 355 -7.20 -27.97 -9.50
CA ASN A 355 -6.71 -27.13 -8.43
C ASN A 355 -7.55 -25.86 -8.26
N PHE A 356 -7.92 -25.53 -7.02
CA PHE A 356 -8.52 -24.25 -6.70
C PHE A 356 -7.43 -23.16 -6.62
N VAL A 357 -7.52 -22.16 -7.48
CA VAL A 357 -6.50 -21.11 -7.64
C VAL A 357 -6.96 -19.75 -7.17
N GLY A 358 -8.25 -19.59 -6.88
CA GLY A 358 -8.81 -18.33 -6.41
C GLY A 358 -10.15 -18.47 -5.73
N GLY A 359 -10.57 -17.42 -5.03
CA GLY A 359 -11.88 -17.34 -4.42
C GLY A 359 -12.29 -15.92 -4.08
N ILE A 360 -13.59 -15.63 -4.23
CA ILE A 360 -14.20 -14.35 -3.90
C ILE A 360 -15.42 -14.58 -3.01
N LEU A 361 -15.52 -13.78 -1.95
CA LEU A 361 -16.69 -13.69 -1.08
C LEU A 361 -17.29 -12.29 -1.18
N TRP A 362 -18.59 -12.20 -1.42
CA TRP A 362 -19.36 -10.97 -1.48
C TRP A 362 -20.48 -10.97 -0.44
N GLY A 363 -20.63 -9.88 0.32
CA GLY A 363 -21.66 -9.67 1.34
C GLY A 363 -21.35 -10.34 2.67
N ASP A 364 -20.88 -11.60 2.67
CA ASP A 364 -20.47 -12.32 3.87
C ASP A 364 -19.05 -12.88 3.69
N ILE A 365 -18.13 -12.39 4.51
CA ILE A 365 -16.71 -12.78 4.45
C ILE A 365 -16.29 -13.73 5.59
N LYS A 366 -17.24 -14.33 6.30
CA LYS A 366 -16.94 -15.24 7.45
C LYS A 366 -16.09 -16.45 7.06
N TYR A 367 -16.15 -16.87 5.78
CA TYR A 367 -15.39 -18.01 5.26
C TYR A 367 -14.02 -17.62 4.66
N GLN A 368 -13.52 -16.42 4.89
CA GLN A 368 -12.23 -15.96 4.34
C GLN A 368 -11.06 -16.90 4.70
N THR A 369 -11.08 -17.50 5.90
CA THR A 369 -10.06 -18.47 6.31
C THR A 369 -10.17 -19.76 5.49
N ASP A 370 -11.37 -20.22 5.18
CA ASP A 370 -11.58 -21.41 4.36
C ASP A 370 -11.10 -21.17 2.93
N VAL A 371 -11.41 -20.00 2.34
CA VAL A 371 -10.88 -19.64 1.00
C VAL A 371 -9.35 -19.66 1.00
N LYS A 372 -8.69 -19.09 2.03
CA LYS A 372 -7.23 -19.12 2.12
C LYS A 372 -6.68 -20.54 2.21
N LYS A 373 -7.29 -21.41 3.00
CA LYS A 373 -6.90 -22.83 3.09
C LYS A 373 -7.05 -23.55 1.76
N ILE A 374 -8.17 -23.38 1.08
CA ILE A 374 -8.45 -24.00 -0.22
C ILE A 374 -7.44 -23.52 -1.27
N VAL A 375 -7.25 -22.19 -1.38
CA VAL A 375 -6.47 -21.57 -2.46
C VAL A 375 -4.96 -21.62 -2.21
N PHE A 376 -4.53 -21.53 -0.95
CA PHE A 376 -3.13 -21.37 -0.60
C PHE A 376 -2.49 -22.60 0.03
N GLU A 377 -3.28 -23.41 0.73
CA GLU A 377 -2.82 -24.61 1.43
C GLU A 377 -3.30 -25.91 0.74
N GLU A 378 -4.01 -25.77 -0.40
CA GLU A 378 -4.51 -26.87 -1.22
C GLU A 378 -5.42 -27.85 -0.45
N VAL A 379 -6.10 -27.35 0.59
CA VAL A 379 -7.06 -28.14 1.36
C VAL A 379 -8.29 -28.46 0.51
N ASP A 380 -8.75 -29.70 0.50
CA ASP A 380 -9.98 -30.10 -0.21
C ASP A 380 -11.15 -29.27 0.35
N PRO A 381 -11.94 -28.58 -0.50
CA PRO A 381 -13.11 -27.85 -0.03
C PRO A 381 -14.06 -28.65 0.85
N LYS A 382 -14.17 -29.99 0.64
CA LYS A 382 -14.97 -30.88 1.48
C LYS A 382 -14.57 -30.92 2.94
N GLU A 383 -13.33 -30.55 3.25
CA GLU A 383 -12.79 -30.47 4.61
C GLU A 383 -13.03 -29.09 5.26
N THR A 384 -13.68 -28.17 4.53
CA THR A 384 -13.94 -26.80 4.99
C THR A 384 -15.43 -26.55 5.19
N LYS A 385 -15.76 -25.56 6.04
CA LYS A 385 -17.16 -25.13 6.22
C LYS A 385 -17.71 -24.46 4.96
N LEU A 386 -16.90 -23.72 4.23
CA LEU A 386 -17.31 -23.13 2.96
C LEU A 386 -17.75 -24.21 1.97
N GLY A 387 -16.96 -25.28 1.81
CA GLY A 387 -17.29 -26.39 0.92
C GLY A 387 -18.56 -27.12 1.32
N THR A 388 -18.67 -27.49 2.59
CA THR A 388 -19.80 -28.30 3.10
C THR A 388 -21.09 -27.49 3.26
N GLU A 389 -21.04 -26.30 3.89
CA GLU A 389 -22.24 -25.50 4.18
C GLU A 389 -22.76 -24.71 2.97
N ILE A 390 -21.87 -24.24 2.08
CA ILE A 390 -22.24 -23.39 0.95
C ILE A 390 -22.27 -24.15 -0.36
N PHE A 391 -21.21 -24.89 -0.67
CA PHE A 391 -21.12 -25.61 -1.96
C PHE A 391 -21.76 -26.98 -1.93
N GLY A 392 -22.02 -27.58 -0.75
CA GLY A 392 -22.67 -28.87 -0.59
C GLY A 392 -21.79 -30.02 -1.04
N LEU A 393 -20.48 -29.91 -0.83
CA LEU A 393 -19.46 -30.87 -1.22
C LEU A 393 -19.24 -31.97 -0.16
#